data_365e8ecb70ad518ad709eb14716ceacc
#
_entry.id   365e8ecb70ad518ad709eb14716ceacc
#
_cell.length_a   1.000
_cell.length_b   1.000
_cell.length_c   1.000
_cell.angle_alpha   90.00
_cell.angle_beta   90.00
_cell.angle_gamma   90.00
#
_symmetry.space_group_name_H-M   'P 1'
#
loop_
_entity.id
_entity.type
_entity.pdbx_description
1 polymer ?
#
loop_
_entity_poly.entity_id
_entity_poly.type
_entity_poly.pdbx_seq_one_letter_code
_entity_poly.pdbx_strand_id
1 'polypeptide(L)'
;MKIAGRNAPPALMIAAALSSAVAVAPARAETHRLKPTVGYPTFAVRKPVLTVKPGDIVESESLWGEWYEKAGGKWPGEVGPIAVEGASPGDTLVVEVLKVRPNRDTAVSTQGGRFGALVPDEGTASLNDPFPRGRYVWRLDRERMTGTVDLPDSATKSVTIPLRPMLGRVAVAPAGEEAFGGLWPGPFGGNMDASDVREGTTVYLPVFHEGGLFYFGDGHAAMGDGEACGSGLETSMDVTLRFGLVKGKKIDWPRFEDAEYLMVAGSARPLTDAFRIAFVEMAHWLEAEHGFARADALQLLSQVAVVRVANVVDPLYTVVAKFPKRYLPALAAKGQAPGRRLPDMPWTEAAGFLSPDRIVVLPLGAASKEHGPHLLLRNDLILAEYYARRVVEARPVAMLPTLTYGFYPAFLEYPGSVSLSFDTQRDAVTEICRSIARYGPRRFYVLNTGVSTLRPLKATAERLAAEGILMRFSDPLRAGHEAEAAVKEQKFGTHADEIETSMILYMEPAAVRMEKAAAGGNADTKGPLTRDANNKDGLYSPSGVFGDARLATWQKGERVVEAAIQDILAELDALAQEALSPGTPGSPLEKAPK
;
A
#
# COMPACT_ATOMS: atom_id res chain seq x y z
N MET A 1 -14.08 -63.02 -39.49
CA MET A 1 -14.54 -62.70 -40.85
C MET A 1 -15.42 -61.45 -40.79
N LYS A 2 -15.08 -60.38 -41.56
CA LYS A 2 -15.78 -59.10 -41.80
C LYS A 2 -15.80 -58.10 -40.63
N ILE A 3 -14.95 -57.17 -40.61
CA ILE A 3 -14.76 -55.73 -40.88
C ILE A 3 -16.07 -54.97 -41.19
N ALA A 4 -16.41 -54.02 -40.35
CA ALA A 4 -17.23 -52.83 -40.64
C ALA A 4 -17.00 -51.86 -39.45
N GLY A 5 -16.65 -50.62 -39.59
CA GLY A 5 -17.04 -49.56 -40.42
C GLY A 5 -16.94 -48.35 -39.46
N ARG A 6 -15.92 -47.50 -39.67
CA ARG A 6 -15.73 -46.25 -38.89
C ARG A 6 -16.82 -45.25 -39.27
N ASN A 7 -17.60 -44.78 -38.33
CA ASN A 7 -18.42 -43.57 -38.47
C ASN A 7 -17.70 -42.39 -37.80
N ALA A 8 -17.36 -41.39 -38.62
CA ALA A 8 -16.89 -40.09 -38.15
C ALA A 8 -18.08 -39.26 -37.63
N PRO A 9 -17.91 -38.47 -36.59
CA PRO A 9 -18.97 -37.54 -36.14
C PRO A 9 -19.02 -36.29 -37.03
N PRO A 10 -20.20 -35.66 -37.17
CA PRO A 10 -20.39 -34.50 -38.02
C PRO A 10 -19.71 -33.25 -37.45
N ALA A 11 -19.12 -32.45 -38.34
CA ALA A 11 -18.54 -31.17 -38.03
C ALA A 11 -19.62 -30.18 -37.54
N LEU A 12 -19.48 -29.70 -36.32
CA LEU A 12 -20.32 -28.66 -35.76
C LEU A 12 -19.78 -27.30 -36.25
N MET A 13 -20.51 -26.66 -37.15
CA MET A 13 -20.26 -25.25 -37.51
C MET A 13 -20.61 -24.36 -36.31
N ILE A 14 -19.60 -23.79 -35.67
CA ILE A 14 -19.78 -22.72 -34.69
C ILE A 14 -19.89 -21.40 -35.47
N ALA A 15 -21.10 -20.86 -35.54
CA ALA A 15 -21.34 -19.51 -36.02
C ALA A 15 -20.74 -18.53 -35.00
N ALA A 16 -19.70 -17.81 -35.39
CA ALA A 16 -19.14 -16.71 -34.62
C ALA A 16 -20.12 -15.54 -34.63
N ALA A 17 -20.88 -15.37 -33.56
CA ALA A 17 -21.60 -14.14 -33.30
C ALA A 17 -20.59 -13.07 -32.84
N LEU A 18 -20.30 -12.13 -33.74
CA LEU A 18 -19.60 -10.90 -33.39
C LEU A 18 -20.53 -10.05 -32.48
N SER A 19 -20.37 -10.20 -31.18
CA SER A 19 -20.91 -9.22 -30.24
C SER A 19 -19.97 -8.02 -30.22
N SER A 20 -20.43 -6.92 -30.84
CA SER A 20 -19.84 -5.59 -30.68
C SER A 20 -19.92 -5.17 -29.22
N ALA A 21 -18.85 -5.41 -28.47
CA ALA A 21 -18.65 -4.82 -27.16
C ALA A 21 -18.50 -3.30 -27.38
N VAL A 22 -19.54 -2.54 -27.04
CA VAL A 22 -19.43 -1.10 -26.86
C VAL A 22 -18.46 -0.92 -25.68
N ALA A 23 -17.25 -0.47 -25.96
CA ALA A 23 -16.31 -0.04 -24.93
C ALA A 23 -16.91 1.19 -24.25
N VAL A 24 -17.59 1.00 -23.13
CA VAL A 24 -17.93 2.07 -22.20
C VAL A 24 -16.59 2.49 -21.60
N ALA A 25 -16.14 3.70 -21.93
CA ALA A 25 -15.00 4.31 -21.24
C ALA A 25 -15.23 4.25 -19.73
N PRO A 26 -14.23 3.90 -18.90
CA PRO A 26 -14.41 3.88 -17.47
C PRO A 26 -14.88 5.26 -17.00
N ALA A 27 -16.03 5.33 -16.36
CA ALA A 27 -16.52 6.56 -15.76
C ALA A 27 -15.45 7.07 -14.79
N ARG A 28 -15.08 8.34 -14.92
CA ARG A 28 -14.10 8.98 -14.02
C ARG A 28 -14.64 8.88 -12.59
N ALA A 29 -13.85 8.32 -11.67
CA ALA A 29 -14.21 8.22 -10.26
C ALA A 29 -14.57 9.61 -9.72
N GLU A 30 -15.71 9.71 -9.03
CA GLU A 30 -16.18 10.94 -8.42
C GLU A 30 -15.80 10.97 -6.93
N THR A 31 -15.49 12.17 -6.41
CA THR A 31 -15.26 12.35 -4.98
C THR A 31 -16.46 13.06 -4.36
N HIS A 32 -17.10 12.35 -3.44
CA HIS A 32 -18.25 12.84 -2.67
C HIS A 32 -17.80 13.33 -1.31
N ARG A 33 -18.35 14.44 -0.84
CA ARG A 33 -18.13 14.94 0.52
C ARG A 33 -19.39 14.73 1.35
N LEU A 34 -19.30 13.82 2.31
CA LEU A 34 -20.38 13.52 3.24
C LEU A 34 -20.06 14.14 4.61
N LYS A 35 -20.80 15.17 5.00
CA LYS A 35 -20.78 15.69 6.36
C LYS A 35 -21.87 15.04 7.18
N PRO A 36 -21.57 14.08 8.06
CA PRO A 36 -22.59 13.38 8.82
C PRO A 36 -23.22 14.28 9.88
N THR A 37 -24.53 14.24 9.99
CA THR A 37 -25.31 15.00 10.99
C THR A 37 -26.08 14.11 11.95
N VAL A 38 -26.23 12.82 11.59
CA VAL A 38 -26.97 11.82 12.38
C VAL A 38 -26.14 10.54 12.42
N GLY A 39 -26.00 9.97 13.62
CA GLY A 39 -25.42 8.66 13.81
C GLY A 39 -26.44 7.63 14.24
N TYR A 40 -26.23 6.39 13.85
CA TYR A 40 -27.12 5.29 14.17
C TYR A 40 -26.47 4.36 15.20
N PRO A 41 -27.15 4.07 16.33
CA PRO A 41 -26.60 3.21 17.37
C PRO A 41 -26.69 1.71 17.02
N THR A 42 -27.22 1.38 15.84
CA THR A 42 -27.42 0.01 15.38
C THR A 42 -27.09 -0.13 13.91
N PHE A 43 -26.60 -1.30 13.50
CA PHE A 43 -26.50 -1.73 12.10
C PHE A 43 -27.84 -2.35 11.69
N ALA A 44 -28.48 -1.83 10.65
CA ALA A 44 -29.78 -2.29 10.16
C ALA A 44 -30.04 -1.80 8.72
N VAL A 45 -31.03 -2.36 8.07
CA VAL A 45 -31.52 -1.83 6.79
C VAL A 45 -32.15 -0.45 6.99
N ARG A 46 -31.64 0.56 6.28
CA ARG A 46 -32.13 1.95 6.31
C ARG A 46 -31.98 2.60 4.94
N LYS A 47 -32.72 3.70 4.76
CA LYS A 47 -32.54 4.55 3.58
C LYS A 47 -31.10 5.09 3.56
N PRO A 48 -30.36 4.93 2.44
CA PRO A 48 -28.99 5.44 2.33
C PRO A 48 -28.93 6.97 2.51
N VAL A 49 -27.89 7.43 3.21
CA VAL A 49 -27.55 8.85 3.33
C VAL A 49 -26.80 9.35 2.09
N LEU A 50 -26.16 8.42 1.37
CA LEU A 50 -25.42 8.66 0.14
C LEU A 50 -25.47 7.40 -0.72
N THR A 51 -25.50 7.56 -2.04
CA THR A 51 -25.32 6.48 -3.00
C THR A 51 -24.13 6.83 -3.90
N VAL A 52 -23.21 5.88 -4.09
CA VAL A 52 -21.98 6.04 -4.86
C VAL A 52 -21.85 4.94 -5.90
N LYS A 53 -21.02 5.15 -6.91
CA LYS A 53 -20.67 4.13 -7.92
C LYS A 53 -19.40 3.38 -7.51
N PRO A 54 -19.22 2.13 -7.97
CA PRO A 54 -17.94 1.46 -7.86
C PRO A 54 -16.80 2.31 -8.47
N GLY A 55 -15.77 2.57 -7.70
CA GLY A 55 -14.65 3.46 -8.02
C GLY A 55 -14.72 4.82 -7.33
N ASP A 56 -15.87 5.27 -6.89
CA ASP A 56 -16.03 6.57 -6.24
C ASP A 56 -15.36 6.63 -4.88
N ILE A 57 -14.98 7.84 -4.49
CA ILE A 57 -14.34 8.17 -3.21
C ILE A 57 -15.32 8.95 -2.34
N VAL A 58 -15.37 8.65 -1.05
CA VAL A 58 -16.12 9.40 -0.04
C VAL A 58 -15.15 10.00 0.96
N GLU A 59 -15.12 11.33 1.03
CA GLU A 59 -14.48 12.08 2.11
C GLU A 59 -15.53 12.38 3.19
N SER A 60 -15.27 11.99 4.43
CA SER A 60 -16.18 12.14 5.56
C SER A 60 -15.44 12.25 6.88
N GLU A 61 -16.18 12.28 7.98
CA GLU A 61 -15.66 12.21 9.33
C GLU A 61 -16.49 11.24 10.17
N SER A 62 -15.92 10.60 11.20
CA SER A 62 -16.70 9.91 12.22
C SER A 62 -17.30 10.93 13.19
N LEU A 63 -18.44 10.57 13.78
CA LEU A 63 -19.19 11.50 14.62
C LEU A 63 -18.48 11.72 15.96
N TRP A 64 -18.55 12.96 16.43
CA TRP A 64 -18.21 13.37 17.80
C TRP A 64 -19.49 13.52 18.62
N GLY A 65 -19.42 13.21 19.95
CA GLY A 65 -20.58 13.35 20.83
C GLY A 65 -20.22 13.34 22.30
N GLU A 66 -21.25 13.42 23.15
CA GLU A 66 -21.11 13.53 24.60
C GLU A 66 -20.27 12.44 25.25
N TRP A 67 -20.22 11.25 24.69
CA TRP A 67 -19.43 10.14 25.20
C TRP A 67 -17.94 10.49 25.29
N TYR A 68 -17.44 11.23 24.32
CA TYR A 68 -16.05 11.69 24.29
C TYR A 68 -15.76 12.84 25.27
N GLU A 69 -16.81 13.53 25.72
CA GLU A 69 -16.67 14.75 26.54
C GLU A 69 -16.81 14.46 28.05
N LYS A 70 -17.70 13.56 28.41
CA LYS A 70 -18.04 13.29 29.82
C LYS A 70 -18.36 11.82 30.07
N ALA A 71 -18.12 11.38 31.31
CA ALA A 71 -18.53 10.06 31.78
C ALA A 71 -20.05 9.90 31.71
N GLY A 72 -20.53 8.78 31.15
CA GLY A 72 -21.96 8.51 30.96
C GLY A 72 -22.62 9.30 29.84
N GLY A 73 -21.83 9.99 29.01
CA GLY A 73 -22.32 10.62 27.78
C GLY A 73 -22.87 9.61 26.78
N LYS A 74 -23.78 10.07 25.93
CA LYS A 74 -24.39 9.23 24.90
C LYS A 74 -23.43 9.03 23.73
N TRP A 75 -23.30 7.78 23.27
CA TRP A 75 -22.58 7.44 22.03
C TRP A 75 -23.21 8.12 20.83
N PRO A 76 -22.45 8.74 19.91
CA PRO A 76 -22.99 9.48 18.78
C PRO A 76 -23.60 8.59 17.69
N GLY A 77 -23.24 7.32 17.63
CA GLY A 77 -23.64 6.37 16.61
C GLY A 77 -22.71 6.33 15.40
N GLU A 78 -23.04 5.45 14.45
CA GLU A 78 -22.25 5.20 13.24
C GLU A 78 -22.76 6.00 12.06
N VAL A 79 -21.86 6.39 11.16
CA VAL A 79 -22.15 7.09 9.91
C VAL A 79 -22.64 6.09 8.86
N GLY A 80 -23.70 6.41 8.15
CA GLY A 80 -24.26 5.57 7.09
C GLY A 80 -25.78 5.45 7.13
N PRO A 81 -26.39 4.50 6.36
CA PRO A 81 -25.66 3.67 5.42
C PRO A 81 -25.31 4.41 4.11
N ILE A 82 -24.16 4.04 3.55
CA ILE A 82 -23.76 4.42 2.20
C ILE A 82 -24.10 3.25 1.28
N ALA A 83 -24.83 3.51 0.21
CA ALA A 83 -25.15 2.50 -0.80
C ALA A 83 -24.17 2.55 -1.97
N VAL A 84 -23.84 1.40 -2.53
CA VAL A 84 -23.05 1.28 -3.77
C VAL A 84 -23.94 0.79 -4.90
N GLU A 85 -24.01 1.56 -6.00
CA GLU A 85 -24.84 1.23 -7.16
C GLU A 85 -24.50 -0.17 -7.71
N GLY A 86 -25.55 -0.94 -7.96
CA GLY A 86 -25.44 -2.28 -8.51
C GLY A 86 -25.00 -3.37 -7.51
N ALA A 87 -24.75 -3.06 -6.24
CA ALA A 87 -24.52 -4.08 -5.23
C ALA A 87 -25.78 -4.84 -4.92
N SER A 88 -25.74 -6.18 -4.97
CA SER A 88 -26.87 -7.09 -4.73
C SER A 88 -26.45 -8.21 -3.78
N PRO A 89 -27.40 -8.86 -3.09
CA PRO A 89 -27.11 -10.00 -2.23
C PRO A 89 -26.27 -11.08 -2.92
N GLY A 90 -25.21 -11.51 -2.26
CA GLY A 90 -24.23 -12.49 -2.81
C GLY A 90 -23.05 -11.87 -3.55
N ASP A 91 -22.96 -10.55 -3.63
CA ASP A 91 -21.76 -9.82 -4.04
C ASP A 91 -20.82 -9.61 -2.86
N THR A 92 -19.62 -9.10 -3.13
CA THR A 92 -18.69 -8.61 -2.11
C THR A 92 -18.49 -7.11 -2.27
N LEU A 93 -18.79 -6.36 -1.22
CA LEU A 93 -18.47 -4.94 -1.14
C LEU A 93 -16.97 -4.77 -0.87
N VAL A 94 -16.32 -3.87 -1.59
CA VAL A 94 -14.90 -3.54 -1.43
C VAL A 94 -14.78 -2.11 -0.91
N VAL A 95 -14.05 -1.91 0.19
CA VAL A 95 -13.83 -0.58 0.77
C VAL A 95 -12.33 -0.41 1.02
N GLU A 96 -11.69 0.43 0.21
CA GLU A 96 -10.30 0.81 0.43
C GLU A 96 -10.24 1.98 1.41
N VAL A 97 -9.48 1.81 2.47
CA VAL A 97 -9.25 2.84 3.49
C VAL A 97 -8.09 3.72 3.05
N LEU A 98 -8.40 4.83 2.38
CA LEU A 98 -7.39 5.74 1.83
C LEU A 98 -6.81 6.69 2.88
N LYS A 99 -7.62 7.05 3.90
CA LYS A 99 -7.21 7.94 4.98
C LYS A 99 -8.04 7.67 6.23
N VAL A 100 -7.35 7.57 7.36
CA VAL A 100 -7.95 7.64 8.70
C VAL A 100 -7.01 8.46 9.58
N ARG A 101 -7.44 9.65 10.02
CA ARG A 101 -6.63 10.55 10.83
C ARG A 101 -7.46 11.18 11.93
N PRO A 102 -6.95 11.29 13.16
CA PRO A 102 -7.60 12.06 14.21
C PRO A 102 -7.85 13.50 13.73
N ASN A 103 -9.05 14.01 13.93
CA ASN A 103 -9.38 15.40 13.61
C ASN A 103 -9.52 16.28 14.85
N ARG A 104 -9.13 15.76 16.03
CA ARG A 104 -9.12 16.44 17.33
C ARG A 104 -7.75 16.33 17.98
N ASP A 105 -7.48 17.27 18.88
CA ASP A 105 -6.22 17.30 19.66
C ASP A 105 -6.33 16.51 20.97
N THR A 106 -7.43 15.78 21.16
CA THR A 106 -7.67 14.92 22.32
C THR A 106 -8.29 13.59 21.94
N ALA A 107 -7.97 12.56 22.73
CA ALA A 107 -8.65 11.28 22.73
C ALA A 107 -8.97 10.88 24.18
N VAL A 108 -9.87 9.90 24.33
CA VAL A 108 -10.28 9.41 25.65
C VAL A 108 -10.11 7.91 25.69
N SER A 109 -9.59 7.39 26.80
CA SER A 109 -9.69 5.97 27.14
C SER A 109 -10.34 5.79 28.51
N THR A 110 -11.04 4.67 28.69
CA THR A 110 -11.75 4.35 29.92
C THR A 110 -11.37 2.96 30.41
N GLN A 111 -11.51 2.72 31.68
CA GLN A 111 -11.34 1.40 32.27
C GLN A 111 -12.29 1.16 33.44
N GLY A 112 -12.57 -0.09 33.70
CA GLY A 112 -13.40 -0.53 34.82
C GLY A 112 -14.91 -0.35 34.58
N GLY A 113 -15.69 -0.57 35.58
CA GLY A 113 -17.15 -0.62 35.44
C GLY A 113 -17.64 -2.03 35.13
N ARG A 114 -18.51 -2.15 34.11
CA ARG A 114 -19.09 -3.43 33.69
C ARG A 114 -18.68 -3.80 32.25
N PHE A 115 -17.66 -3.17 31.72
CA PHE A 115 -17.17 -3.41 30.36
C PHE A 115 -15.62 -3.45 30.36
N GLY A 116 -15.06 -4.45 29.69
CA GLY A 116 -13.61 -4.71 29.62
C GLY A 116 -13.28 -6.18 29.88
N ALA A 117 -12.18 -6.67 29.34
CA ALA A 117 -11.77 -8.07 29.42
C ALA A 117 -11.46 -8.54 30.87
N LEU A 118 -11.06 -7.63 31.73
CA LEU A 118 -10.66 -7.91 33.11
C LEU A 118 -11.76 -7.55 34.14
N VAL A 119 -12.95 -7.28 33.65
CA VAL A 119 -14.13 -7.03 34.48
C VAL A 119 -14.91 -8.35 34.60
N PRO A 120 -15.33 -8.74 35.82
CA PRO A 120 -16.13 -9.94 35.98
C PRO A 120 -17.47 -9.82 35.26
N ASP A 121 -17.78 -10.78 34.39
CA ASP A 121 -19.11 -10.94 33.81
C ASP A 121 -20.12 -11.38 34.91
N GLU A 122 -21.41 -11.11 34.71
CA GLU A 122 -22.45 -11.66 35.56
C GLU A 122 -22.35 -13.20 35.53
N GLY A 123 -21.97 -13.79 36.67
CA GLY A 123 -21.79 -15.24 36.82
C GLY A 123 -20.37 -15.75 36.66
N THR A 124 -19.40 -14.94 36.31
CA THR A 124 -17.97 -15.32 36.27
C THR A 124 -17.23 -14.71 37.45
N ALA A 125 -16.59 -15.53 38.28
CA ALA A 125 -15.77 -15.06 39.38
C ALA A 125 -14.55 -14.29 38.85
N SER A 126 -14.26 -13.14 39.47
CA SER A 126 -13.03 -12.39 39.20
C SER A 126 -11.83 -13.21 39.65
N LEU A 127 -10.82 -13.32 38.79
CA LEU A 127 -9.55 -13.98 39.12
C LEU A 127 -8.56 -13.05 39.84
N ASN A 128 -8.92 -11.79 39.99
CA ASN A 128 -8.08 -10.72 40.59
C ASN A 128 -8.95 -9.71 41.34
N ASP A 129 -8.31 -8.87 42.14
CA ASP A 129 -8.96 -7.71 42.70
C ASP A 129 -9.53 -6.79 41.63
N PRO A 130 -10.70 -6.15 41.86
CA PRO A 130 -11.30 -5.24 40.89
C PRO A 130 -10.38 -4.09 40.53
N PHE A 131 -10.18 -3.86 39.23
CA PHE A 131 -9.48 -2.68 38.76
C PHE A 131 -10.30 -1.40 39.04
N PRO A 132 -9.66 -0.32 39.45
CA PRO A 132 -10.35 0.95 39.68
C PRO A 132 -10.93 1.50 38.38
N ARG A 133 -12.07 2.17 38.46
CA ARG A 133 -12.63 2.92 37.35
C ARG A 133 -11.74 4.11 37.04
N GLY A 134 -11.51 4.34 35.74
CA GLY A 134 -10.71 5.46 35.29
C GLY A 134 -11.20 5.99 33.96
N ARG A 135 -10.99 7.28 33.74
CA ARG A 135 -11.13 7.94 32.44
C ARG A 135 -9.92 8.82 32.24
N TYR A 136 -9.20 8.55 31.17
CA TYR A 136 -7.94 9.21 30.83
C TYR A 136 -8.16 10.08 29.61
N VAL A 137 -7.72 11.32 29.67
CA VAL A 137 -7.72 12.24 28.54
C VAL A 137 -6.30 12.30 27.98
N TRP A 138 -6.15 11.96 26.73
CA TRP A 138 -4.89 11.97 26.01
C TRP A 138 -4.78 13.26 25.20
N ARG A 139 -3.63 13.88 25.19
CA ARG A 139 -3.29 14.98 24.27
C ARG A 139 -2.67 14.40 23.02
N LEU A 140 -3.24 14.72 21.85
CA LEU A 140 -2.77 14.22 20.56
C LEU A 140 -1.95 15.30 19.84
N ASP A 141 -0.75 14.94 19.43
CA ASP A 141 0.03 15.69 18.45
C ASP A 141 -0.26 15.06 17.07
N ARG A 142 -1.12 15.71 16.31
CA ARG A 142 -1.60 15.22 15.01
C ARG A 142 -0.55 15.34 13.91
N GLU A 143 0.43 16.20 14.04
CA GLU A 143 1.54 16.37 13.11
C GLU A 143 2.59 15.28 13.32
N ARG A 144 2.96 15.05 14.59
CA ARG A 144 3.93 14.00 14.96
C ARG A 144 3.32 12.61 15.08
N MET A 145 2.00 12.52 15.00
CA MET A 145 1.26 11.28 15.20
C MET A 145 1.63 10.61 16.53
N THR A 146 1.55 11.37 17.61
CA THR A 146 1.80 10.87 18.99
C THR A 146 0.67 11.26 19.94
N GLY A 147 0.44 10.44 20.94
CA GLY A 147 -0.51 10.70 22.01
C GLY A 147 0.17 10.65 23.38
N THR A 148 -0.09 11.63 24.23
CA THR A 148 0.50 11.73 25.58
C THR A 148 -0.59 11.69 26.63
N VAL A 149 -0.38 10.86 27.67
CA VAL A 149 -1.23 10.78 28.85
C VAL A 149 -0.43 11.06 30.12
N ASP A 150 -1.06 11.75 31.07
CA ASP A 150 -0.52 11.94 32.40
C ASP A 150 -0.96 10.79 33.31
N LEU A 151 -0.01 10.25 34.09
CA LEU A 151 -0.18 9.14 35.04
C LEU A 151 0.29 9.57 36.42
N PRO A 152 -0.44 10.47 37.13
CA PRO A 152 0.05 11.15 38.32
C PRO A 152 0.40 10.21 39.48
N ASP A 153 -0.28 9.06 39.57
CA ASP A 153 -0.08 8.08 40.65
C ASP A 153 1.01 7.05 40.34
N SER A 154 1.56 7.06 39.11
CA SER A 154 2.63 6.14 38.69
C SER A 154 4.02 6.75 38.89
N ALA A 155 5.05 5.91 38.99
CA ALA A 155 6.44 6.36 39.02
C ALA A 155 6.79 7.13 37.72
N THR A 156 6.34 6.62 36.56
CA THR A 156 6.34 7.34 35.30
C THR A 156 5.15 8.28 35.25
N LYS A 157 5.39 9.58 35.39
CA LYS A 157 4.34 10.60 35.51
C LYS A 157 3.60 10.88 34.18
N SER A 158 4.18 10.55 33.07
CA SER A 158 3.62 10.78 31.75
C SER A 158 4.21 9.77 30.76
N VAL A 159 3.40 9.35 29.77
CA VAL A 159 3.82 8.44 28.69
C VAL A 159 3.35 9.00 27.36
N THR A 160 4.23 8.98 26.37
CA THR A 160 3.92 9.30 24.96
C THR A 160 4.05 8.05 24.11
N ILE A 161 3.03 7.77 23.30
CA ILE A 161 2.98 6.62 22.39
C ILE A 161 2.78 7.09 20.95
N PRO A 162 3.25 6.33 19.95
CA PRO A 162 2.91 6.57 18.55
C PRO A 162 1.43 6.26 18.31
N LEU A 163 0.77 7.08 17.47
CA LEU A 163 -0.58 6.82 17.02
C LEU A 163 -0.61 5.85 15.84
N ARG A 164 -1.63 5.01 15.82
CA ARG A 164 -1.96 4.10 14.71
C ARG A 164 -3.46 4.14 14.49
N PRO A 165 -3.97 5.20 13.82
CA PRO A 165 -5.41 5.40 13.67
C PRO A 165 -6.08 4.27 12.90
N MET A 166 -7.27 3.90 13.36
CA MET A 166 -8.08 2.82 12.80
C MET A 166 -9.57 3.12 12.97
N LEU A 167 -10.42 2.32 12.31
CA LEU A 167 -11.86 2.30 12.53
C LEU A 167 -12.24 1.00 13.25
N GLY A 168 -12.79 1.10 14.45
CA GLY A 168 -13.29 -0.05 15.21
C GLY A 168 -14.52 -0.66 14.54
N ARG A 169 -15.38 0.19 13.95
CA ARG A 169 -16.63 -0.22 13.33
C ARG A 169 -16.63 0.02 11.84
N VAL A 170 -16.73 -1.07 11.09
CA VAL A 170 -17.04 -1.10 9.66
C VAL A 170 -18.01 -2.24 9.40
N ALA A 171 -19.15 -1.95 8.78
CA ALA A 171 -20.22 -2.92 8.63
C ALA A 171 -21.02 -2.70 7.35
N VAL A 172 -21.72 -3.73 6.92
CA VAL A 172 -22.90 -3.63 6.05
C VAL A 172 -24.18 -3.88 6.87
N ALA A 173 -25.35 -3.58 6.32
CA ALA A 173 -26.61 -3.99 6.95
C ALA A 173 -26.65 -5.52 7.08
N PRO A 174 -26.97 -6.08 8.29
CA PRO A 174 -27.03 -7.51 8.54
C PRO A 174 -28.06 -8.23 7.68
N ALA A 175 -27.90 -9.53 7.52
CA ALA A 175 -28.82 -10.36 6.75
C ALA A 175 -30.25 -10.34 7.30
N GLY A 176 -31.23 -10.53 6.43
CA GLY A 176 -32.64 -10.52 6.81
C GLY A 176 -33.12 -9.14 7.28
N GLU A 177 -34.03 -9.10 8.23
CA GLU A 177 -34.55 -7.86 8.85
C GLU A 177 -33.94 -7.62 10.24
N GLU A 178 -32.74 -8.16 10.48
CA GLU A 178 -32.07 -8.06 11.77
C GLU A 178 -31.46 -6.65 11.99
N ALA A 179 -31.39 -6.26 13.25
CA ALA A 179 -30.71 -5.06 13.69
C ALA A 179 -29.80 -5.40 14.88
N PHE A 180 -28.52 -5.11 14.75
CA PHE A 180 -27.54 -5.33 15.81
C PHE A 180 -27.10 -4.00 16.41
N GLY A 181 -26.94 -3.96 17.73
CA GLY A 181 -26.37 -2.81 18.42
C GLY A 181 -24.92 -2.52 17.98
N GLY A 182 -24.48 -1.29 18.12
CA GLY A 182 -23.16 -0.84 17.67
C GLY A 182 -21.98 -1.62 18.27
N LEU A 183 -22.13 -2.31 19.39
CA LEU A 183 -21.09 -3.16 19.99
C LEU A 183 -21.04 -4.60 19.42
N TRP A 184 -21.88 -4.95 18.44
CA TRP A 184 -21.90 -6.31 17.92
C TRP A 184 -21.03 -6.47 16.67
N PRO A 185 -19.98 -7.28 16.70
CA PRO A 185 -19.34 -7.78 15.50
C PRO A 185 -20.05 -9.05 14.98
N GLY A 186 -19.85 -9.38 13.71
CA GLY A 186 -20.43 -10.58 13.12
C GLY A 186 -20.08 -10.75 11.64
N PRO A 187 -20.81 -11.63 10.91
CA PRO A 187 -20.60 -11.83 9.48
C PRO A 187 -20.72 -10.53 8.65
N PHE A 188 -21.49 -9.58 9.13
CA PHE A 188 -21.73 -8.27 8.50
C PHE A 188 -20.61 -7.24 8.79
N GLY A 189 -19.56 -7.60 9.50
CA GLY A 189 -18.56 -6.70 10.08
C GLY A 189 -18.96 -6.26 11.48
N GLY A 190 -19.25 -4.98 11.70
CA GLY A 190 -19.66 -4.45 13.01
C GLY A 190 -18.48 -3.95 13.83
N ASN A 191 -18.57 -4.10 15.15
CA ASN A 191 -17.55 -3.70 16.11
C ASN A 191 -16.44 -4.75 16.20
N MET A 192 -15.65 -4.85 15.16
CA MET A 192 -14.59 -5.86 15.11
C MET A 192 -13.34 -5.44 15.89
N ASP A 193 -13.17 -4.14 16.11
CA ASP A 193 -11.99 -3.53 16.73
C ASP A 193 -10.68 -4.10 16.21
N ALA A 194 -10.69 -4.40 14.92
CA ALA A 194 -9.53 -4.92 14.23
C ALA A 194 -8.59 -3.77 13.87
N SER A 195 -7.48 -3.65 14.59
CA SER A 195 -6.48 -2.58 14.36
C SER A 195 -5.82 -2.64 12.98
N ASP A 196 -6.17 -3.64 12.18
CA ASP A 196 -5.81 -3.76 10.77
C ASP A 196 -6.73 -2.95 9.84
N VAL A 197 -7.91 -2.47 10.30
CA VAL A 197 -8.82 -1.59 9.52
C VAL A 197 -8.32 -0.16 9.60
N ARG A 198 -7.27 0.13 8.86
CA ARG A 198 -6.52 1.39 8.87
C ARG A 198 -6.15 1.82 7.47
N GLU A 199 -5.55 2.98 7.36
CA GLU A 199 -5.03 3.50 6.10
C GLU A 199 -4.12 2.48 5.39
N GLY A 200 -4.36 2.27 4.08
CA GLY A 200 -3.66 1.30 3.25
C GLY A 200 -4.27 -0.12 3.28
N THR A 201 -5.38 -0.32 3.99
CA THR A 201 -6.08 -1.61 4.04
C THR A 201 -7.32 -1.59 3.16
N THR A 202 -7.54 -2.66 2.41
CA THR A 202 -8.80 -2.95 1.72
C THR A 202 -9.64 -3.90 2.56
N VAL A 203 -10.89 -3.53 2.79
CA VAL A 203 -11.90 -4.30 3.53
C VAL A 203 -12.89 -4.89 2.55
N TYR A 204 -13.16 -6.18 2.68
CA TYR A 204 -14.17 -6.93 1.92
C TYR A 204 -15.27 -7.36 2.86
N LEU A 205 -16.51 -6.98 2.54
CA LEU A 205 -17.70 -7.31 3.33
C LEU A 205 -18.75 -8.04 2.46
N PRO A 206 -19.45 -9.04 3.01
CA PRO A 206 -20.52 -9.71 2.29
C PRO A 206 -21.70 -8.77 2.08
N VAL A 207 -22.33 -8.80 0.92
CA VAL A 207 -23.53 -8.02 0.62
C VAL A 207 -24.78 -8.85 0.89
N PHE A 208 -25.63 -8.39 1.80
CA PHE A 208 -26.89 -9.04 2.17
C PHE A 208 -28.14 -8.32 1.60
N HIS A 209 -28.00 -7.03 1.24
CA HIS A 209 -29.09 -6.18 0.75
C HIS A 209 -28.64 -5.38 -0.47
N GLU A 210 -29.62 -4.97 -1.29
CA GLU A 210 -29.38 -4.04 -2.40
C GLU A 210 -28.65 -2.79 -1.90
N GLY A 211 -27.60 -2.41 -2.62
CA GLY A 211 -26.74 -1.30 -2.27
C GLY A 211 -25.66 -1.61 -1.22
N GLY A 212 -25.63 -2.81 -0.61
CA GLY A 212 -24.65 -3.19 0.41
C GLY A 212 -24.83 -2.47 1.75
N LEU A 213 -25.29 -1.22 1.77
CA LEU A 213 -25.65 -0.43 2.95
C LEU A 213 -24.53 -0.35 4.00
N PHE A 214 -23.43 0.28 3.64
CA PHE A 214 -22.22 0.37 4.44
C PHE A 214 -22.28 1.41 5.57
N TYR A 215 -21.77 1.04 6.75
CA TYR A 215 -21.60 1.88 7.94
C TYR A 215 -20.16 1.94 8.38
N PHE A 216 -19.75 3.06 8.98
CA PHE A 216 -18.46 3.21 9.63
C PHE A 216 -18.52 4.15 10.84
N GLY A 217 -17.57 3.98 11.76
CA GLY A 217 -17.46 4.84 12.93
C GLY A 217 -16.38 4.34 13.89
N ASP A 218 -16.45 4.78 15.14
CA ASP A 218 -15.62 4.29 16.23
C ASP A 218 -14.12 4.42 15.93
N GLY A 219 -13.68 5.67 15.85
CA GLY A 219 -12.30 5.98 15.51
C GLY A 219 -11.36 5.88 16.69
N HIS A 220 -10.38 4.97 16.62
CA HIS A 220 -9.34 4.84 17.61
C HIS A 220 -8.03 5.44 17.10
N ALA A 221 -7.47 6.43 17.81
CA ALA A 221 -6.15 6.99 17.50
C ALA A 221 -5.02 5.96 17.71
N ALA A 222 -5.22 5.02 18.64
CA ALA A 222 -4.42 3.83 18.86
C ALA A 222 -5.24 2.80 19.66
N MET A 223 -4.94 1.52 19.48
CA MET A 223 -5.51 0.43 20.28
C MET A 223 -4.53 -0.74 20.33
N GLY A 224 -4.40 -1.36 21.50
CA GLY A 224 -3.69 -2.62 21.69
C GLY A 224 -4.58 -3.83 21.41
N ASP A 225 -3.98 -4.97 21.10
CA ASP A 225 -4.73 -6.22 20.89
C ASP A 225 -5.55 -6.59 22.14
N GLY A 226 -6.76 -7.06 21.91
CA GLY A 226 -7.72 -7.46 22.92
C GLY A 226 -8.57 -6.33 23.46
N GLU A 227 -8.19 -5.07 23.23
CA GLU A 227 -8.91 -3.90 23.79
C GLU A 227 -9.18 -4.01 25.30
N ALA A 228 -8.20 -4.51 26.04
CA ALA A 228 -8.38 -5.12 27.36
C ALA A 228 -9.14 -4.30 28.40
N CYS A 229 -9.09 -2.98 28.34
CA CYS A 229 -9.85 -2.10 29.27
C CYS A 229 -11.25 -1.73 28.76
N GLY A 230 -11.64 -2.15 27.54
CA GLY A 230 -12.94 -1.88 26.92
C GLY A 230 -13.01 -0.53 26.22
N SER A 231 -11.87 0.05 25.86
CA SER A 231 -11.78 1.19 24.95
C SER A 231 -10.39 1.31 24.33
N GLY A 232 -10.32 1.73 23.07
CA GLY A 232 -9.12 2.23 22.48
C GLY A 232 -8.79 3.68 22.92
N LEU A 233 -7.96 4.38 22.17
CA LEU A 233 -7.85 5.84 22.25
C LEU A 233 -8.93 6.46 21.38
N GLU A 234 -10.08 6.66 21.97
CA GLU A 234 -11.32 7.06 21.32
C GLU A 234 -11.28 8.52 20.88
N THR A 235 -11.46 8.77 19.60
CA THR A 235 -11.58 10.13 19.06
C THR A 235 -12.29 10.12 17.70
N SER A 236 -12.75 11.28 17.23
CA SER A 236 -13.28 11.36 15.88
C SER A 236 -12.15 11.44 14.85
N MET A 237 -12.45 10.94 13.64
CA MET A 237 -11.50 10.80 12.53
C MET A 237 -11.99 11.52 11.28
N ASP A 238 -11.06 12.12 10.54
CA ASP A 238 -11.24 12.32 9.11
C ASP A 238 -11.05 10.98 8.41
N VAL A 239 -11.97 10.63 7.52
CA VAL A 239 -12.00 9.35 6.82
C VAL A 239 -12.14 9.58 5.32
N THR A 240 -11.31 8.89 4.52
CA THR A 240 -11.46 8.84 3.07
C THR A 240 -11.50 7.39 2.64
N LEU A 241 -12.60 7.00 2.00
CA LEU A 241 -12.87 5.63 1.57
C LEU A 241 -13.11 5.59 0.08
N ARG A 242 -12.55 4.58 -0.63
CA ARG A 242 -12.94 4.25 -1.99
C ARG A 242 -13.81 3.02 -1.99
N PHE A 243 -14.92 3.09 -2.71
CA PHE A 243 -15.88 2.00 -2.80
C PHE A 243 -15.70 1.22 -4.09
N GLY A 244 -15.78 -0.10 -3.98
CA GLY A 244 -15.73 -1.03 -5.10
C GLY A 244 -16.73 -2.16 -4.90
N LEU A 245 -16.86 -3.02 -5.92
CA LEU A 245 -17.82 -4.10 -5.91
C LEU A 245 -17.29 -5.29 -6.72
N VAL A 246 -17.33 -6.49 -6.13
CA VAL A 246 -17.06 -7.74 -6.85
C VAL A 246 -18.37 -8.49 -7.01
N LYS A 247 -18.87 -8.52 -8.23
CA LYS A 247 -20.15 -9.14 -8.58
C LYS A 247 -20.08 -10.65 -8.52
N GLY A 248 -21.15 -11.25 -7.95
CA GLY A 248 -21.34 -12.72 -7.92
C GLY A 248 -20.29 -13.47 -7.07
N LYS A 249 -19.51 -12.76 -6.26
CA LYS A 249 -18.53 -13.34 -5.36
C LYS A 249 -19.06 -13.25 -3.93
N LYS A 250 -19.53 -14.35 -3.42
CA LYS A 250 -19.99 -14.47 -2.04
C LYS A 250 -18.81 -14.77 -1.11
N ILE A 251 -18.73 -14.02 -0.02
CA ILE A 251 -17.90 -14.33 1.15
C ILE A 251 -18.81 -14.47 2.36
N ASP A 252 -18.39 -15.23 3.36
CA ASP A 252 -19.23 -15.47 4.55
C ASP A 252 -18.79 -14.62 5.75
N TRP A 253 -17.54 -14.16 5.79
CA TRP A 253 -16.98 -13.34 6.85
C TRP A 253 -16.16 -12.18 6.30
N PRO A 254 -15.98 -11.09 7.08
CA PRO A 254 -15.14 -9.97 6.68
C PRO A 254 -13.71 -10.41 6.41
N ARG A 255 -13.16 -9.92 5.30
CA ARG A 255 -11.77 -10.11 4.90
C ARG A 255 -11.07 -8.77 4.80
N PHE A 256 -9.78 -8.75 5.07
CA PHE A 256 -8.94 -7.55 4.90
C PHE A 256 -7.72 -7.91 4.07
N GLU A 257 -7.13 -6.91 3.46
CA GLU A 257 -5.91 -7.06 2.68
C GLU A 257 -5.08 -5.80 2.80
N ASP A 258 -3.79 -5.95 3.12
CA ASP A 258 -2.79 -4.89 3.03
C ASP A 258 -1.61 -5.32 2.15
N ALA A 259 -0.52 -4.56 2.14
CA ALA A 259 0.66 -4.88 1.33
C ALA A 259 1.31 -6.23 1.72
N GLU A 260 1.15 -6.67 2.98
CA GLU A 260 1.88 -7.81 3.53
C GLU A 260 1.01 -9.04 3.78
N TYR A 261 -0.29 -8.86 4.06
CA TYR A 261 -1.16 -9.92 4.55
C TYR A 261 -2.50 -9.98 3.82
N LEU A 262 -2.99 -11.21 3.64
CA LEU A 262 -4.41 -11.51 3.58
C LEU A 262 -4.89 -11.75 5.02
N MET A 263 -6.07 -11.24 5.37
CA MET A 263 -6.58 -11.28 6.73
C MET A 263 -8.07 -11.61 6.75
N VAL A 264 -8.50 -12.35 7.76
CA VAL A 264 -9.92 -12.68 7.97
C VAL A 264 -10.28 -12.42 9.42
N ALA A 265 -11.37 -11.71 9.63
CA ALA A 265 -11.96 -11.54 10.96
C ALA A 265 -13.06 -12.58 11.20
N GLY A 266 -12.89 -13.35 12.27
CA GLY A 266 -13.92 -14.24 12.80
C GLY A 266 -14.41 -13.73 14.15
N SER A 267 -15.72 -13.64 14.35
CA SER A 267 -16.30 -13.11 15.59
C SER A 267 -17.27 -14.11 16.21
N ALA A 268 -16.98 -14.55 17.43
CA ALA A 268 -17.80 -15.52 18.18
C ALA A 268 -17.44 -15.56 19.68
N ARG A 269 -18.26 -16.21 20.48
CA ARG A 269 -17.93 -16.71 21.82
C ARG A 269 -18.17 -18.22 21.86
N PRO A 270 -17.26 -19.00 22.45
CA PRO A 270 -15.98 -18.61 23.05
C PRO A 270 -14.93 -18.18 22.00
N LEU A 271 -13.79 -17.63 22.43
CA LEU A 271 -12.70 -17.15 21.59
C LEU A 271 -12.19 -18.21 20.58
N THR A 272 -12.22 -19.49 20.98
CA THR A 272 -11.84 -20.61 20.11
C THR A 272 -12.74 -20.74 18.87
N ASP A 273 -14.00 -20.33 18.94
CA ASP A 273 -14.90 -20.37 17.80
C ASP A 273 -14.64 -19.19 16.87
N ALA A 274 -14.31 -18.02 17.39
CA ALA A 274 -13.82 -16.90 16.58
C ALA A 274 -12.54 -17.29 15.80
N PHE A 275 -11.60 -17.96 16.46
CA PHE A 275 -10.39 -18.49 15.83
C PHE A 275 -10.72 -19.48 14.70
N ARG A 276 -11.62 -20.46 14.96
CA ARG A 276 -12.04 -21.45 13.96
C ARG A 276 -12.65 -20.79 12.72
N ILE A 277 -13.53 -19.82 12.93
CA ILE A 277 -14.17 -19.06 11.84
C ILE A 277 -13.09 -18.39 10.98
N ALA A 278 -12.19 -17.64 11.60
CA ALA A 278 -11.15 -16.91 10.89
C ALA A 278 -10.24 -17.85 10.07
N PHE A 279 -9.86 -19.00 10.62
CA PHE A 279 -9.00 -19.97 9.94
C PHE A 279 -9.70 -20.75 8.84
N VAL A 280 -10.95 -21.13 9.04
CA VAL A 280 -11.75 -21.83 8.01
C VAL A 280 -11.99 -20.92 6.82
N GLU A 281 -12.38 -19.67 7.06
CA GLU A 281 -12.61 -18.69 6.00
C GLU A 281 -11.30 -18.35 5.27
N MET A 282 -10.16 -18.24 5.98
CA MET A 282 -8.86 -18.05 5.37
C MET A 282 -8.47 -19.25 4.48
N ALA A 283 -8.69 -20.48 4.96
CA ALA A 283 -8.40 -21.66 4.15
C ALA A 283 -9.26 -21.72 2.88
N HIS A 284 -10.54 -21.34 2.98
CA HIS A 284 -11.43 -21.22 1.82
C HIS A 284 -10.94 -20.13 0.85
N TRP A 285 -10.47 -19.02 1.36
CA TRP A 285 -9.93 -17.94 0.51
C TRP A 285 -8.68 -18.38 -0.24
N LEU A 286 -7.74 -19.04 0.46
CA LEU A 286 -6.52 -19.58 -0.15
C LEU A 286 -6.83 -20.67 -1.21
N GLU A 287 -7.83 -21.53 -0.96
CA GLU A 287 -8.27 -22.55 -1.91
C GLU A 287 -8.93 -21.92 -3.15
N ALA A 288 -9.90 -21.04 -2.93
CA ALA A 288 -10.73 -20.53 -4.01
C ALA A 288 -10.00 -19.53 -4.94
N GLU A 289 -9.06 -18.75 -4.41
CA GLU A 289 -8.48 -17.63 -5.13
C GLU A 289 -6.98 -17.73 -5.35
N HIS A 290 -6.29 -18.53 -4.53
CA HIS A 290 -4.83 -18.62 -4.57
C HIS A 290 -4.32 -20.01 -4.95
N GLY A 291 -5.21 -20.95 -5.32
CA GLY A 291 -4.86 -22.25 -5.91
C GLY A 291 -4.26 -23.25 -4.94
N PHE A 292 -4.40 -23.05 -3.63
CA PHE A 292 -4.00 -24.05 -2.65
C PHE A 292 -5.02 -25.20 -2.58
N ALA A 293 -4.54 -26.43 -2.43
CA ALA A 293 -5.42 -27.48 -1.96
C ALA A 293 -5.78 -27.21 -0.47
N ARG A 294 -7.01 -27.52 -0.07
CA ARG A 294 -7.52 -27.21 1.29
C ARG A 294 -6.63 -27.72 2.42
N ALA A 295 -6.14 -28.96 2.27
CA ALA A 295 -5.25 -29.57 3.27
C ALA A 295 -3.89 -28.86 3.35
N ASP A 296 -3.35 -28.44 2.21
CA ASP A 296 -2.08 -27.73 2.13
C ASP A 296 -2.22 -26.30 2.68
N ALA A 297 -3.34 -25.63 2.41
CA ALA A 297 -3.67 -24.34 3.00
C ALA A 297 -3.70 -24.41 4.53
N LEU A 298 -4.39 -25.40 5.10
CA LEU A 298 -4.45 -25.60 6.55
C LEU A 298 -3.07 -25.91 7.13
N GLN A 299 -2.30 -26.80 6.48
CA GLN A 299 -0.94 -27.13 6.92
C GLN A 299 -0.04 -25.89 6.93
N LEU A 300 -0.11 -25.07 5.87
CA LEU A 300 0.70 -23.87 5.78
C LEU A 300 0.25 -22.80 6.77
N LEU A 301 -1.05 -22.59 6.94
CA LEU A 301 -1.62 -21.69 7.95
C LEU A 301 -1.11 -22.02 9.34
N SER A 302 -1.07 -23.31 9.69
CA SER A 302 -0.56 -23.76 11.00
C SER A 302 0.90 -23.37 11.27
N GLN A 303 1.69 -23.13 10.23
CA GLN A 303 3.12 -22.84 10.35
C GLN A 303 3.44 -21.34 10.24
N VAL A 304 2.68 -20.59 9.44
CA VAL A 304 3.07 -19.22 9.05
C VAL A 304 2.06 -18.14 9.42
N ALA A 305 0.83 -18.52 9.80
CA ALA A 305 -0.18 -17.53 10.13
C ALA A 305 0.19 -16.73 11.37
N VAL A 306 -0.07 -15.43 11.31
CA VAL A 306 -0.07 -14.55 12.48
C VAL A 306 -1.50 -14.39 12.94
N VAL A 307 -1.73 -14.56 14.24
CA VAL A 307 -3.07 -14.45 14.83
C VAL A 307 -3.11 -13.27 15.76
N ARG A 308 -4.09 -12.41 15.58
CA ARG A 308 -4.36 -11.29 16.47
C ARG A 308 -5.70 -11.53 17.17
N VAL A 309 -5.73 -11.31 18.46
CA VAL A 309 -6.98 -11.17 19.20
C VAL A 309 -7.34 -9.70 19.16
N ALA A 310 -8.28 -9.32 18.32
CA ALA A 310 -8.62 -7.93 18.08
C ALA A 310 -9.36 -7.33 19.29
N ASN A 311 -10.46 -7.99 19.73
CA ASN A 311 -11.09 -7.63 20.99
C ASN A 311 -11.62 -8.87 21.76
N VAL A 312 -11.73 -8.73 23.09
CA VAL A 312 -12.34 -9.71 24.00
C VAL A 312 -13.30 -9.05 25.00
N VAL A 313 -13.88 -7.93 24.61
CA VAL A 313 -14.73 -7.09 25.47
C VAL A 313 -16.16 -7.01 24.99
N ASP A 314 -16.39 -7.20 23.70
CA ASP A 314 -17.66 -7.12 23.03
C ASP A 314 -18.57 -8.34 23.26
N PRO A 315 -19.86 -8.27 22.86
CA PRO A 315 -20.76 -9.40 22.93
C PRO A 315 -20.23 -10.66 22.23
N LEU A 316 -19.50 -10.51 21.13
CA LEU A 316 -18.68 -11.54 20.50
C LEU A 316 -17.23 -11.09 20.45
N TYR A 317 -16.29 -12.03 20.63
CA TYR A 317 -14.85 -11.79 20.55
C TYR A 317 -14.40 -11.85 19.10
N THR A 318 -13.46 -11.00 18.71
CA THR A 318 -12.93 -10.99 17.34
C THR A 318 -11.48 -11.47 17.30
N VAL A 319 -11.24 -12.44 16.42
CA VAL A 319 -9.90 -12.94 16.07
C VAL A 319 -9.62 -12.60 14.61
N VAL A 320 -8.43 -12.06 14.33
CA VAL A 320 -7.95 -11.83 12.96
C VAL A 320 -6.86 -12.84 12.65
N ALA A 321 -7.13 -13.76 11.72
CA ALA A 321 -6.11 -14.62 11.12
C ALA A 321 -5.44 -13.88 9.96
N LYS A 322 -4.10 -13.87 9.94
CA LYS A 322 -3.29 -13.16 8.93
C LYS A 322 -2.38 -14.14 8.21
N PHE A 323 -2.50 -14.24 6.90
CA PHE A 323 -1.64 -15.05 6.05
C PHE A 323 -0.64 -14.15 5.31
N PRO A 324 0.69 -14.34 5.50
CA PRO A 324 1.68 -13.51 4.82
C PRO A 324 1.68 -13.73 3.31
N LYS A 325 1.45 -12.68 2.54
CA LYS A 325 1.38 -12.74 1.07
C LYS A 325 2.64 -13.28 0.39
N ARG A 326 3.80 -13.19 1.05
CA ARG A 326 5.05 -13.78 0.53
C ARG A 326 5.01 -15.29 0.32
N TYR A 327 4.03 -15.99 0.88
CA TYR A 327 3.80 -17.42 0.68
C TYR A 327 2.68 -17.73 -0.32
N LEU A 328 2.03 -16.72 -0.86
CA LEU A 328 1.08 -16.93 -1.94
C LEU A 328 1.83 -17.43 -3.17
N PRO A 329 1.24 -18.38 -3.95
CA PRO A 329 1.74 -18.67 -5.28
C PRO A 329 1.79 -17.36 -6.07
N ALA A 330 2.83 -17.15 -6.85
CA ALA A 330 2.84 -16.02 -7.78
C ALA A 330 1.59 -16.15 -8.66
N LEU A 331 0.58 -15.32 -8.39
CA LEU A 331 -0.65 -15.31 -9.18
C LEU A 331 -0.27 -14.97 -10.63
N ALA A 332 -0.42 -15.94 -11.51
CA ALA A 332 -0.52 -15.63 -12.92
C ALA A 332 -1.73 -14.70 -13.08
N ALA A 333 -1.49 -13.41 -13.24
CA ALA A 333 -2.52 -12.46 -13.60
C ALA A 333 -3.28 -13.06 -14.80
N LYS A 334 -4.60 -13.13 -14.72
CA LYS A 334 -5.43 -13.55 -15.84
C LYS A 334 -5.16 -12.60 -17.00
N GLY A 335 -4.22 -12.99 -17.90
CA GLY A 335 -3.85 -12.21 -19.06
C GLY A 335 -2.35 -11.97 -19.29
N GLN A 336 -1.54 -11.76 -18.26
CA GLN A 336 -0.09 -11.63 -18.40
C GLN A 336 0.61 -12.17 -17.15
N ALA A 337 1.65 -12.99 -17.32
CA ALA A 337 2.48 -13.48 -16.23
C ALA A 337 3.13 -12.27 -15.52
N PRO A 338 3.11 -12.20 -14.16
CA PRO A 338 3.76 -11.11 -13.43
C PRO A 338 5.25 -11.02 -13.78
N GLY A 339 5.84 -9.86 -13.53
CA GLY A 339 7.28 -9.70 -13.62
C GLY A 339 7.99 -10.61 -12.62
N ARG A 340 9.23 -10.95 -12.89
CA ARG A 340 10.03 -11.80 -11.99
C ARG A 340 11.43 -11.20 -11.84
N ARG A 341 11.99 -11.35 -10.64
CA ARG A 341 13.37 -10.95 -10.36
C ARG A 341 14.30 -12.08 -10.82
N LEU A 342 15.24 -11.78 -11.71
CA LEU A 342 16.18 -12.77 -12.24
C LEU A 342 17.07 -13.41 -11.15
N PRO A 343 17.56 -12.67 -10.12
CA PRO A 343 18.37 -13.29 -9.07
C PRO A 343 17.61 -14.30 -8.20
N ASP A 344 16.28 -14.29 -8.24
CA ASP A 344 15.45 -15.18 -7.42
C ASP A 344 15.08 -16.49 -8.16
N MET A 345 15.68 -16.74 -9.33
CA MET A 345 15.41 -17.95 -10.10
C MET A 345 16.71 -18.66 -10.53
N PRO A 346 16.71 -20.00 -10.61
CA PRO A 346 17.82 -20.72 -11.18
C PRO A 346 17.94 -20.43 -12.68
N TRP A 347 19.14 -20.58 -13.25
CA TRP A 347 19.39 -20.26 -14.65
C TRP A 347 18.49 -20.99 -15.64
N THR A 348 18.06 -22.20 -15.33
CA THR A 348 17.13 -23.00 -16.16
C THR A 348 15.75 -22.36 -16.28
N GLU A 349 15.26 -21.73 -15.23
CA GLU A 349 14.01 -20.96 -15.27
C GLU A 349 14.22 -19.63 -15.99
N ALA A 350 15.34 -18.95 -15.73
CA ALA A 350 15.68 -17.71 -16.40
C ALA A 350 15.77 -17.91 -17.93
N ALA A 351 16.31 -19.03 -18.40
CA ALA A 351 16.39 -19.37 -19.83
C ALA A 351 15.00 -19.45 -20.49
N GLY A 352 13.99 -19.99 -19.80
CA GLY A 352 12.61 -20.03 -20.29
C GLY A 352 11.86 -18.71 -20.15
N PHE A 353 12.29 -17.85 -19.25
CA PHE A 353 11.64 -16.57 -18.95
C PHE A 353 12.13 -15.43 -19.85
N LEU A 354 13.40 -15.45 -20.25
CA LEU A 354 14.01 -14.46 -21.15
C LEU A 354 13.63 -14.76 -22.60
N SER A 355 12.73 -13.97 -23.16
CA SER A 355 12.27 -14.08 -24.57
C SER A 355 12.52 -12.76 -25.30
N PRO A 356 12.52 -12.75 -26.66
CA PRO A 356 12.72 -11.53 -27.45
C PRO A 356 11.75 -10.40 -27.12
N ASP A 357 10.53 -10.73 -26.70
CA ASP A 357 9.48 -9.75 -26.35
C ASP A 357 9.53 -9.31 -24.89
N ARG A 358 10.38 -9.93 -24.06
CA ARG A 358 10.50 -9.61 -22.65
C ARG A 358 11.23 -8.29 -22.46
N ILE A 359 10.63 -7.36 -21.73
CA ILE A 359 11.33 -6.16 -21.26
C ILE A 359 12.19 -6.55 -20.06
N VAL A 360 13.45 -6.15 -20.11
CA VAL A 360 14.38 -6.30 -18.99
C VAL A 360 14.53 -4.95 -18.28
N VAL A 361 14.32 -4.93 -16.97
CA VAL A 361 14.43 -3.72 -16.15
C VAL A 361 15.68 -3.81 -15.28
N LEU A 362 16.50 -2.77 -15.33
CA LEU A 362 17.68 -2.58 -14.50
C LEU A 362 17.45 -1.42 -13.55
N PRO A 363 17.19 -1.64 -12.25
CA PRO A 363 17.16 -0.55 -11.29
C PRO A 363 18.54 0.05 -11.08
N LEU A 364 18.62 1.38 -10.99
CA LEU A 364 19.84 2.13 -10.75
C LEU A 364 19.59 3.16 -9.64
N GLY A 365 20.15 2.91 -8.46
CA GLY A 365 20.01 3.78 -7.29
C GLY A 365 21.19 3.70 -6.36
N ALA A 366 21.82 4.84 -6.01
CA ALA A 366 23.01 4.90 -5.20
C ALA A 366 22.79 4.33 -3.78
N ALA A 367 23.65 3.40 -3.37
CA ALA A 367 23.70 2.92 -1.99
C ALA A 367 24.57 3.81 -1.08
N SER A 368 25.37 4.70 -1.67
CA SER A 368 26.30 5.55 -0.93
C SER A 368 26.47 6.89 -1.65
N LYS A 369 25.49 7.78 -1.46
CA LYS A 369 25.45 9.15 -1.97
C LYS A 369 24.85 10.07 -0.92
N GLU A 370 25.40 11.25 -0.76
CA GLU A 370 24.92 12.28 0.15
C GLU A 370 23.48 12.71 -0.17
N HIS A 371 22.65 12.90 0.87
CA HIS A 371 21.27 13.42 0.81
C HIS A 371 20.92 14.25 2.06
N GLY A 372 21.76 15.22 2.37
CA GLY A 372 21.58 16.05 3.57
C GLY A 372 21.83 15.31 4.88
N PRO A 373 21.71 16.00 6.01
CA PRO A 373 21.98 15.40 7.33
C PRO A 373 20.85 14.52 7.86
N HIS A 374 19.69 14.52 7.19
CA HIS A 374 18.44 13.90 7.65
C HIS A 374 18.05 12.64 6.88
N LEU A 375 18.63 12.39 5.70
CA LEU A 375 18.41 11.19 4.90
C LEU A 375 19.67 10.28 4.94
N LEU A 376 19.45 9.00 4.68
CA LEU A 376 20.54 8.03 4.65
C LEU A 376 21.32 8.10 3.32
N LEU A 377 22.59 7.73 3.31
CA LEU A 377 23.39 7.65 2.07
C LEU A 377 22.79 6.70 1.02
N ARG A 378 21.95 5.74 1.45
CA ARG A 378 21.24 4.81 0.57
C ARG A 378 19.87 5.31 0.06
N ASN A 379 19.63 6.58 0.10
CA ASN A 379 18.36 7.18 -0.29
C ASN A 379 17.88 6.75 -1.69
N ASP A 380 18.74 6.90 -2.69
CA ASP A 380 18.40 6.50 -4.06
C ASP A 380 18.17 4.99 -4.21
N LEU A 381 18.83 4.17 -3.38
CA LEU A 381 18.60 2.72 -3.34
C LEU A 381 17.19 2.41 -2.82
N ILE A 382 16.72 3.12 -1.79
CA ILE A 382 15.34 2.97 -1.28
C ILE A 382 14.34 3.25 -2.40
N LEU A 383 14.51 4.37 -3.13
CA LEU A 383 13.68 4.74 -4.28
C LEU A 383 13.69 3.63 -5.34
N ALA A 384 14.89 3.21 -5.77
CA ALA A 384 15.04 2.23 -6.84
C ALA A 384 14.40 0.87 -6.49
N GLU A 385 14.61 0.37 -5.27
CA GLU A 385 14.04 -0.91 -4.82
C GLU A 385 12.51 -0.82 -4.63
N TYR A 386 12.00 0.32 -4.14
CA TYR A 386 10.57 0.54 -4.03
C TYR A 386 9.90 0.52 -5.42
N TYR A 387 10.41 1.28 -6.37
CA TYR A 387 9.90 1.30 -7.74
C TYR A 387 10.06 -0.06 -8.43
N ALA A 388 11.19 -0.75 -8.25
CA ALA A 388 11.42 -2.07 -8.83
C ALA A 388 10.37 -3.08 -8.36
N ARG A 389 10.02 -3.09 -7.08
CA ARG A 389 8.96 -3.92 -6.53
C ARG A 389 7.63 -3.63 -7.19
N ARG A 390 7.20 -2.35 -7.25
CA ARG A 390 5.93 -1.93 -7.83
C ARG A 390 5.84 -2.28 -9.34
N VAL A 391 6.95 -2.15 -10.06
CA VAL A 391 7.03 -2.51 -11.49
C VAL A 391 6.89 -4.02 -11.70
N VAL A 392 7.56 -4.84 -10.90
CA VAL A 392 7.45 -6.31 -10.98
C VAL A 392 6.03 -6.78 -10.68
N GLU A 393 5.37 -6.16 -9.72
CA GLU A 393 3.98 -6.46 -9.37
C GLU A 393 3.01 -6.10 -10.50
N ALA A 394 3.30 -5.03 -11.24
CA ALA A 394 2.37 -4.45 -12.21
C ALA A 394 2.61 -4.86 -13.68
N ARG A 395 3.81 -5.31 -14.06
CA ARG A 395 4.16 -5.61 -15.46
C ARG A 395 5.00 -6.89 -15.61
N PRO A 396 4.85 -7.63 -16.71
CA PRO A 396 5.56 -8.89 -16.97
C PRO A 396 7.02 -8.64 -17.41
N VAL A 397 7.82 -8.05 -16.54
CA VAL A 397 9.22 -7.71 -16.81
C VAL A 397 10.20 -8.72 -16.19
N ALA A 398 11.42 -8.78 -16.72
CA ALA A 398 12.55 -9.45 -16.11
C ALA A 398 13.38 -8.42 -15.35
N MET A 399 13.33 -8.46 -14.01
CA MET A 399 14.02 -7.50 -13.15
C MET A 399 15.42 -7.97 -12.81
N LEU A 400 16.42 -7.16 -13.13
CA LEU A 400 17.83 -7.37 -12.74
C LEU A 400 18.07 -6.92 -11.28
N PRO A 401 19.18 -7.35 -10.67
CA PRO A 401 19.66 -6.76 -9.42
C PRO A 401 19.90 -5.27 -9.57
N THR A 402 19.64 -4.51 -8.51
CA THR A 402 19.88 -3.07 -8.51
C THR A 402 21.36 -2.75 -8.65
N LEU A 403 21.71 -1.89 -9.60
CA LEU A 403 23.03 -1.32 -9.73
C LEU A 403 23.17 -0.18 -8.70
N THR A 404 23.99 -0.40 -7.68
CA THR A 404 24.08 0.45 -6.48
C THR A 404 25.14 1.55 -6.56
N TYR A 405 25.94 1.58 -7.64
CA TYR A 405 26.93 2.60 -7.93
C TYR A 405 26.69 3.21 -9.31
N GLY A 406 26.91 4.53 -9.42
CA GLY A 406 26.69 5.27 -10.65
C GLY A 406 27.53 6.56 -10.71
N PHE A 407 27.25 7.40 -11.68
CA PHE A 407 27.94 8.66 -11.93
C PHE A 407 27.30 9.79 -11.11
N TYR A 408 27.93 10.18 -10.00
CA TYR A 408 27.45 11.19 -9.05
C TYR A 408 28.54 12.20 -8.67
N PRO A 409 29.21 12.86 -9.61
CA PRO A 409 30.41 13.67 -9.35
C PRO A 409 30.16 14.88 -8.44
N ALA A 410 28.93 15.42 -8.42
CA ALA A 410 28.56 16.58 -7.63
C ALA A 410 28.58 16.33 -6.11
N PHE A 411 28.69 15.07 -5.65
CA PHE A 411 28.56 14.72 -4.24
C PHE A 411 29.85 14.28 -3.58
N LEU A 412 30.97 14.29 -4.32
CA LEU A 412 32.26 13.76 -3.83
C LEU A 412 32.90 14.58 -2.70
N GLU A 413 32.49 15.83 -2.51
CA GLU A 413 32.92 16.63 -1.38
C GLU A 413 32.25 16.23 -0.04
N TYR A 414 31.20 15.40 -0.09
CA TYR A 414 30.47 14.95 1.09
C TYR A 414 30.91 13.55 1.47
N PRO A 415 31.49 13.37 2.69
CA PRO A 415 32.06 12.10 3.12
C PRO A 415 31.03 10.95 3.06
N GLY A 416 31.46 9.82 2.51
CA GLY A 416 30.62 8.64 2.31
C GLY A 416 30.01 8.55 0.92
N SER A 417 30.07 9.60 0.09
CA SER A 417 29.62 9.55 -1.29
C SER A 417 30.62 8.85 -2.20
N VAL A 418 30.11 8.01 -3.09
CA VAL A 418 30.88 7.29 -4.11
C VAL A 418 30.37 7.64 -5.50
N SER A 419 31.25 7.92 -6.43
CA SER A 419 30.91 8.16 -7.84
C SER A 419 31.79 7.32 -8.75
N LEU A 420 31.19 6.68 -9.73
CA LEU A 420 31.91 6.14 -10.89
C LEU A 420 32.27 7.28 -11.86
N SER A 421 33.19 7.04 -12.78
CA SER A 421 33.39 7.91 -13.92
C SER A 421 32.23 7.78 -14.91
N PHE A 422 32.07 8.78 -15.77
CA PHE A 422 31.09 8.76 -16.87
C PHE A 422 31.23 7.49 -17.72
N ASP A 423 32.47 7.18 -18.15
CA ASP A 423 32.75 6.04 -19.01
C ASP A 423 32.47 4.71 -18.28
N THR A 424 32.86 4.60 -17.02
CA THR A 424 32.63 3.38 -16.24
C THR A 424 31.13 3.08 -16.09
N GLN A 425 30.28 4.07 -15.79
CA GLN A 425 28.84 3.82 -15.74
C GLN A 425 28.25 3.46 -17.10
N ARG A 426 28.60 4.22 -18.16
CA ARG A 426 28.19 3.94 -19.53
C ARG A 426 28.53 2.50 -19.91
N ASP A 427 29.77 2.10 -19.71
CA ASP A 427 30.28 0.80 -20.14
C ASP A 427 29.69 -0.34 -19.29
N ALA A 428 29.56 -0.17 -17.97
CA ALA A 428 28.92 -1.16 -17.10
C ALA A 428 27.46 -1.44 -17.52
N VAL A 429 26.65 -0.42 -17.73
CA VAL A 429 25.25 -0.60 -18.16
C VAL A 429 25.19 -1.20 -19.57
N THR A 430 26.09 -0.79 -20.48
CA THR A 430 26.20 -1.37 -21.82
C THR A 430 26.47 -2.88 -21.75
N GLU A 431 27.45 -3.30 -20.95
CA GLU A 431 27.84 -4.71 -20.82
C GLU A 431 26.77 -5.57 -20.15
N ILE A 432 26.08 -5.04 -19.15
CA ILE A 432 24.92 -5.70 -18.51
C ILE A 432 23.83 -5.96 -19.56
N CYS A 433 23.43 -4.94 -20.33
CA CYS A 433 22.40 -5.09 -21.35
C CYS A 433 22.83 -6.07 -22.44
N ARG A 434 24.05 -6.00 -22.96
CA ARG A 434 24.60 -6.94 -23.93
C ARG A 434 24.60 -8.37 -23.43
N SER A 435 24.99 -8.57 -22.17
CA SER A 435 25.04 -9.91 -21.56
C SER A 435 23.68 -10.58 -21.55
N ILE A 436 22.64 -9.84 -21.16
CA ILE A 436 21.26 -10.36 -21.14
C ILE A 436 20.67 -10.47 -22.55
N ALA A 437 21.00 -9.56 -23.44
CA ALA A 437 20.52 -9.57 -24.83
C ALA A 437 20.93 -10.86 -25.60
N ARG A 438 22.01 -11.55 -25.19
CA ARG A 438 22.40 -12.85 -25.74
C ARG A 438 21.33 -13.94 -25.59
N TYR A 439 20.45 -13.80 -24.61
CA TYR A 439 19.40 -14.77 -24.29
C TYR A 439 18.04 -14.42 -24.91
N GLY A 440 17.98 -13.41 -25.78
CA GLY A 440 16.77 -13.04 -26.54
C GLY A 440 16.27 -11.63 -26.37
N PRO A 441 16.15 -11.06 -25.15
CA PRO A 441 15.60 -9.72 -24.96
C PRO A 441 16.29 -8.64 -25.78
N ARG A 442 15.49 -7.70 -26.31
CA ARG A 442 15.99 -6.55 -27.07
C ARG A 442 15.46 -5.22 -26.53
N ARG A 443 14.59 -5.25 -25.51
CA ARG A 443 14.02 -4.07 -24.86
C ARG A 443 14.51 -3.99 -23.43
N PHE A 444 15.15 -2.88 -23.09
CA PHE A 444 15.69 -2.62 -21.74
C PHE A 444 15.15 -1.31 -21.21
N TYR A 445 14.84 -1.29 -19.94
CA TYR A 445 14.43 -0.10 -19.22
C TYR A 445 15.31 0.08 -17.99
N VAL A 446 16.02 1.22 -17.87
CA VAL A 446 16.77 1.53 -16.65
C VAL A 446 15.88 2.36 -15.75
N LEU A 447 15.50 1.79 -14.60
CA LEU A 447 14.73 2.45 -13.57
C LEU A 447 15.68 3.32 -12.76
N ASN A 448 15.88 4.54 -13.25
CA ASN A 448 16.92 5.47 -12.80
C ASN A 448 16.36 6.45 -11.77
N THR A 449 17.09 6.65 -10.66
CA THR A 449 16.73 7.57 -9.57
C THR A 449 17.66 8.78 -9.44
N GLY A 450 18.67 8.89 -10.31
CA GLY A 450 19.66 9.96 -10.25
C GLY A 450 19.60 10.91 -11.46
N VAL A 451 19.74 12.21 -11.24
CA VAL A 451 19.82 13.21 -12.32
C VAL A 451 21.17 13.15 -13.05
N SER A 452 22.26 13.04 -12.33
CA SER A 452 23.62 12.99 -12.91
C SER A 452 23.83 11.78 -13.85
N THR A 453 23.15 10.68 -13.58
CA THR A 453 23.22 9.43 -14.34
C THR A 453 22.54 9.50 -15.71
N LEU A 454 21.68 10.49 -15.96
CA LEU A 454 21.01 10.66 -17.26
C LEU A 454 22.00 10.80 -18.44
N ARG A 455 23.13 11.51 -18.22
CA ARG A 455 24.13 11.73 -19.27
C ARG A 455 24.78 10.42 -19.74
N PRO A 456 25.41 9.59 -18.88
CA PRO A 456 25.95 8.31 -19.31
C PRO A 456 24.86 7.33 -19.80
N LEU A 457 23.62 7.36 -19.27
CA LEU A 457 22.53 6.52 -19.76
C LEU A 457 22.12 6.87 -21.18
N LYS A 458 22.10 8.16 -21.53
CA LYS A 458 21.84 8.61 -22.92
C LYS A 458 22.89 8.07 -23.88
N ALA A 459 24.17 8.17 -23.53
CA ALA A 459 25.26 7.63 -24.34
C ALA A 459 25.21 6.09 -24.45
N THR A 460 24.76 5.40 -23.39
CA THR A 460 24.50 3.95 -23.40
C THR A 460 23.38 3.60 -24.37
N ALA A 461 22.24 4.31 -24.33
CA ALA A 461 21.11 4.06 -25.21
C ALA A 461 21.49 4.23 -26.69
N GLU A 462 22.23 5.29 -27.03
CA GLU A 462 22.73 5.54 -28.38
C GLU A 462 23.65 4.38 -28.86
N ARG A 463 24.54 3.91 -28.00
CA ARG A 463 25.45 2.81 -28.30
C ARG A 463 24.71 1.48 -28.51
N LEU A 464 23.77 1.17 -27.65
CA LEU A 464 22.97 -0.07 -27.75
C LEU A 464 22.01 -0.04 -28.95
N ALA A 465 21.48 1.12 -29.32
CA ALA A 465 20.62 1.25 -30.48
C ALA A 465 21.34 0.88 -31.79
N ALA A 466 22.65 1.18 -31.91
CA ALA A 466 23.46 0.74 -33.03
C ALA A 466 23.62 -0.79 -33.13
N GLU A 467 23.31 -1.51 -32.05
CA GLU A 467 23.36 -2.97 -31.95
C GLU A 467 21.98 -3.63 -32.04
N GLY A 468 20.93 -2.86 -32.31
CA GLY A 468 19.56 -3.37 -32.37
C GLY A 468 18.96 -3.64 -30.98
N ILE A 469 19.50 -3.02 -29.92
CA ILE A 469 18.99 -3.08 -28.56
C ILE A 469 18.36 -1.73 -28.21
N LEU A 470 17.07 -1.75 -27.93
CA LEU A 470 16.32 -0.56 -27.52
C LEU A 470 16.42 -0.38 -26.02
N MET A 471 16.97 0.75 -25.55
CA MET A 471 17.03 1.09 -24.13
C MET A 471 16.32 2.42 -23.87
N ARG A 472 15.44 2.44 -22.86
CA ARG A 472 14.82 3.63 -22.29
C ARG A 472 15.18 3.72 -20.80
N PHE A 473 14.99 4.87 -20.18
CA PHE A 473 15.26 5.07 -18.77
C PHE A 473 14.36 6.17 -18.20
N SER A 474 13.98 6.02 -16.92
CA SER A 474 13.23 7.06 -16.22
C SER A 474 14.07 8.32 -16.01
N ASP A 475 13.41 9.47 -16.15
CA ASP A 475 13.97 10.77 -15.81
C ASP A 475 13.37 11.24 -14.48
N PRO A 476 14.15 11.30 -13.39
CA PRO A 476 13.66 11.72 -12.08
C PRO A 476 13.06 13.14 -12.04
N LEU A 477 13.41 13.98 -13.03
CA LEU A 477 12.86 15.33 -13.14
C LEU A 477 11.50 15.37 -13.85
N ARG A 478 11.03 14.22 -14.40
CA ARG A 478 9.78 14.11 -15.14
C ARG A 478 8.77 13.21 -14.45
N ALA A 479 9.22 12.08 -13.95
CA ALA A 479 8.35 11.12 -13.28
C ALA A 479 7.70 11.76 -12.04
N GLY A 480 6.38 11.86 -12.03
CA GLY A 480 5.61 12.48 -10.95
C GLY A 480 5.63 14.03 -10.95
N HIS A 481 6.19 14.69 -11.98
CA HIS A 481 6.39 16.14 -11.99
C HIS A 481 5.09 16.94 -11.81
N GLU A 482 3.99 16.53 -12.41
CA GLU A 482 2.69 17.22 -12.25
C GLU A 482 2.20 17.15 -10.80
N ALA A 483 2.37 16.00 -10.17
CA ALA A 483 2.02 15.83 -8.75
C ALA A 483 2.96 16.59 -7.83
N GLU A 484 4.27 16.61 -8.14
CA GLU A 484 5.26 17.46 -7.45
C GLU A 484 4.86 18.94 -7.51
N ALA A 485 4.62 19.47 -8.70
CA ALA A 485 4.22 20.86 -8.91
C ALA A 485 2.94 21.25 -8.15
N ALA A 486 2.03 20.28 -7.94
CA ALA A 486 0.76 20.50 -7.23
C ALA A 486 0.91 20.53 -5.70
N VAL A 487 2.00 20.00 -5.13
CA VAL A 487 2.19 19.88 -3.68
C VAL A 487 3.38 20.66 -3.13
N LYS A 488 4.31 21.09 -3.99
CA LYS A 488 5.56 21.74 -3.64
C LYS A 488 5.33 23.14 -3.09
N GLU A 489 5.84 23.39 -1.91
CA GLU A 489 5.78 24.70 -1.23
C GLU A 489 7.11 25.47 -1.32
N GLN A 490 8.24 24.75 -1.40
CA GLN A 490 9.54 25.38 -1.57
C GLN A 490 9.65 26.11 -2.91
N LYS A 491 10.38 27.22 -2.93
CA LYS A 491 10.52 28.07 -4.14
C LYS A 491 11.57 27.56 -5.13
N PHE A 492 12.54 26.79 -4.65
CA PHE A 492 13.63 26.19 -5.41
C PHE A 492 14.11 24.94 -4.70
N GLY A 493 14.88 24.11 -5.40
CA GLY A 493 15.50 22.91 -4.85
C GLY A 493 15.15 21.66 -5.65
N THR A 494 16.07 20.69 -5.60
CA THR A 494 15.96 19.40 -6.28
C THR A 494 16.82 18.32 -5.64
N HIS A 495 17.36 18.56 -4.41
CA HIS A 495 18.22 17.57 -3.76
C HIS A 495 18.09 17.61 -2.23
N ALA A 496 17.84 16.48 -1.65
CA ALA A 496 17.60 16.31 -0.21
C ALA A 496 16.58 17.35 0.32
N ASP A 497 15.65 17.69 -0.52
CA ASP A 497 14.70 18.81 -0.37
C ASP A 497 13.34 18.36 0.18
N GLU A 498 12.35 19.23 0.09
CA GLU A 498 10.97 18.97 0.48
C GLU A 498 10.42 17.69 -0.16
N ILE A 499 10.62 17.53 -1.47
CA ILE A 499 10.00 16.44 -2.23
C ILE A 499 10.73 15.12 -2.03
N GLU A 500 12.05 15.09 -2.17
CA GLU A 500 12.85 13.90 -1.92
C GLU A 500 12.63 13.37 -0.49
N THR A 501 12.63 14.26 0.50
CA THR A 501 12.37 13.91 1.90
C THR A 501 10.95 13.36 2.08
N SER A 502 9.95 13.98 1.45
CA SER A 502 8.56 13.51 1.49
C SER A 502 8.41 12.12 0.90
N MET A 503 9.08 11.84 -0.22
CA MET A 503 9.05 10.52 -0.87
C MET A 503 9.59 9.43 0.06
N ILE A 504 10.68 9.68 0.78
CA ILE A 504 11.24 8.71 1.74
C ILE A 504 10.36 8.60 2.99
N LEU A 505 9.76 9.68 3.46
CA LEU A 505 8.76 9.61 4.55
C LEU A 505 7.59 8.69 4.20
N TYR A 506 7.20 8.64 2.93
CA TYR A 506 6.17 7.72 2.46
C TYR A 506 6.67 6.27 2.36
N MET A 507 7.85 6.05 1.77
CA MET A 507 8.34 4.71 1.44
C MET A 507 9.01 3.99 2.62
N GLU A 508 9.80 4.71 3.43
CA GLU A 508 10.58 4.17 4.54
C GLU A 508 10.77 5.26 5.62
N PRO A 509 9.73 5.61 6.42
CA PRO A 509 9.79 6.69 7.40
C PRO A 509 10.94 6.56 8.39
N ALA A 510 11.34 5.32 8.74
CA ALA A 510 12.45 5.05 9.66
C ALA A 510 13.83 5.46 9.10
N ALA A 511 13.93 5.71 7.79
CA ALA A 511 15.16 6.19 7.15
C ALA A 511 15.31 7.72 7.20
N VAL A 512 14.32 8.45 7.71
CA VAL A 512 14.31 9.92 7.78
C VAL A 512 14.50 10.40 9.22
N ARG A 513 15.40 11.35 9.41
CA ARG A 513 15.67 12.01 10.69
C ARG A 513 15.18 13.45 10.63
N MET A 514 13.86 13.65 10.74
CA MET A 514 13.23 14.97 10.58
C MET A 514 13.80 16.03 11.55
N GLU A 515 14.27 15.64 12.71
CA GLU A 515 14.94 16.53 13.67
C GLU A 515 16.24 17.13 13.13
N LYS A 516 16.77 16.59 12.02
CA LYS A 516 17.96 17.09 11.31
C LYS A 516 17.63 17.72 9.96
N ALA A 517 16.34 17.80 9.60
CA ALA A 517 15.93 18.41 8.34
C ALA A 517 16.33 19.89 8.31
N ALA A 518 16.88 20.32 7.20
CA ALA A 518 17.42 21.68 7.02
C ALA A 518 16.96 22.30 5.71
N ALA A 519 17.05 23.62 5.61
CA ALA A 519 17.01 24.33 4.34
C ALA A 519 18.43 24.64 3.89
N GLY A 520 18.68 24.64 2.58
CA GLY A 520 19.99 24.95 2.01
C GLY A 520 19.94 25.39 0.56
N GLY A 521 21.02 26.03 0.12
CA GLY A 521 21.16 26.55 -1.23
C GLY A 521 20.52 27.93 -1.44
N ASN A 522 20.67 28.44 -2.65
CA ASN A 522 20.11 29.72 -3.10
C ASN A 522 19.64 29.56 -4.56
N ALA A 523 18.47 30.13 -4.88
CA ALA A 523 17.86 30.09 -6.21
C ALA A 523 18.72 30.65 -7.34
N ASP A 524 19.58 31.61 -7.04
CA ASP A 524 20.41 32.33 -8.02
C ASP A 524 21.71 31.63 -8.39
N THR A 525 22.07 30.53 -7.69
CA THR A 525 23.30 29.78 -7.91
C THR A 525 23.07 28.58 -8.84
N LYS A 526 24.04 28.38 -9.76
CA LYS A 526 24.04 27.22 -10.69
C LYS A 526 25.36 26.48 -10.53
N GLY A 527 25.35 25.19 -10.84
CA GLY A 527 26.54 24.37 -10.79
C GLY A 527 26.36 23.13 -9.88
N PRO A 528 27.42 22.32 -9.73
CA PRO A 528 27.41 21.19 -8.80
C PRO A 528 27.35 21.67 -7.35
N LEU A 529 26.80 20.84 -6.48
CA LEU A 529 26.86 21.07 -5.03
C LEU A 529 28.30 21.14 -4.55
N THR A 530 28.60 22.11 -3.69
CA THR A 530 29.95 22.29 -3.10
C THR A 530 29.85 22.71 -1.63
N ARG A 531 30.81 22.25 -0.84
CA ARG A 531 31.02 22.68 0.55
C ARG A 531 31.97 23.86 0.68
N ASP A 532 32.64 24.25 -0.41
CA ASP A 532 33.54 25.40 -0.44
C ASP A 532 32.76 26.69 -0.72
N ALA A 533 32.68 27.55 0.29
CA ALA A 533 32.03 28.86 0.17
C ALA A 533 32.71 29.80 -0.84
N ASN A 534 33.96 29.53 -1.23
CA ASN A 534 34.70 30.32 -2.19
C ASN A 534 34.57 29.85 -3.64
N ASN A 535 33.97 28.67 -3.84
CA ASN A 535 33.72 28.10 -5.17
C ASN A 535 32.57 28.84 -5.85
N LYS A 536 32.89 29.75 -6.77
CA LYS A 536 31.91 30.57 -7.52
C LYS A 536 31.21 29.78 -8.64
N ASP A 537 31.76 28.65 -9.04
CA ASP A 537 31.22 27.79 -10.10
C ASP A 537 30.31 26.68 -9.55
N GLY A 538 30.14 26.65 -8.23
CA GLY A 538 29.32 25.64 -7.51
C GLY A 538 28.18 26.27 -6.73
N LEU A 539 27.22 25.40 -6.41
CA LEU A 539 26.09 25.71 -5.55
C LEU A 539 26.50 25.42 -4.09
N TYR A 540 26.80 26.47 -3.33
CA TYR A 540 27.23 26.32 -1.95
C TYR A 540 26.13 25.73 -1.06
N SER A 541 26.39 24.55 -0.51
CA SER A 541 25.53 23.91 0.48
C SER A 541 26.39 23.11 1.47
N PRO A 542 26.71 23.66 2.63
CA PRO A 542 27.52 22.95 3.64
C PRO A 542 26.81 21.72 4.20
N SER A 543 25.48 21.68 4.14
CA SER A 543 24.65 20.54 4.59
C SER A 543 24.36 19.53 3.50
N GLY A 544 24.61 19.84 2.22
CA GLY A 544 24.20 19.02 1.09
C GLY A 544 22.74 19.24 0.63
N VAL A 545 21.92 19.94 1.40
CA VAL A 545 20.53 20.22 1.04
C VAL A 545 20.48 21.34 -0.01
N PHE A 546 19.69 21.13 -1.07
CA PHE A 546 19.31 22.17 -2.01
C PHE A 546 17.78 22.25 -2.11
N GLY A 547 17.19 23.11 -1.30
CA GLY A 547 15.77 23.28 -1.07
C GLY A 547 15.43 23.43 0.41
N ASP A 548 14.24 23.03 0.82
CA ASP A 548 13.81 23.07 2.23
C ASP A 548 13.16 21.76 2.68
N ALA A 549 13.97 20.85 3.23
CA ALA A 549 13.51 19.56 3.73
C ALA A 549 12.50 19.65 4.90
N ARG A 550 12.44 20.80 5.59
CA ARG A 550 11.53 20.99 6.73
C ARG A 550 10.05 21.05 6.34
N LEU A 551 9.78 21.31 5.05
CA LEU A 551 8.45 21.36 4.46
C LEU A 551 7.93 19.97 4.06
N ALA A 552 8.76 18.93 4.22
CA ALA A 552 8.42 17.58 3.83
C ALA A 552 7.28 16.99 4.65
N THR A 553 6.37 16.30 3.98
CA THR A 553 5.29 15.54 4.61
C THR A 553 5.09 14.21 3.91
N TRP A 554 4.63 13.23 4.64
CA TRP A 554 4.30 11.90 4.12
C TRP A 554 3.27 11.98 2.97
N GLN A 555 2.27 12.85 3.09
CA GLN A 555 1.20 13.02 2.10
C GLN A 555 1.71 13.55 0.75
N LYS A 556 2.68 14.48 0.78
CA LYS A 556 3.35 14.94 -0.44
C LYS A 556 4.10 13.80 -1.11
N GLY A 557 4.80 13.01 -0.29
CA GLY A 557 5.54 11.83 -0.75
C GLY A 557 4.64 10.80 -1.42
N GLU A 558 3.51 10.45 -0.82
CA GLU A 558 2.53 9.53 -1.40
C GLU A 558 2.08 10.00 -2.79
N ARG A 559 1.64 11.25 -2.91
CA ARG A 559 1.13 11.78 -4.17
C ARG A 559 2.18 11.77 -5.28
N VAL A 560 3.43 12.15 -4.96
CA VAL A 560 4.51 12.20 -5.94
C VAL A 560 4.97 10.79 -6.33
N VAL A 561 5.15 9.89 -5.36
CA VAL A 561 5.59 8.51 -5.61
C VAL A 561 4.57 7.73 -6.43
N GLU A 562 3.28 7.81 -6.08
CA GLU A 562 2.25 7.08 -6.82
C GLU A 562 2.10 7.62 -8.25
N ALA A 563 2.20 8.93 -8.46
CA ALA A 563 2.22 9.52 -9.81
C ALA A 563 3.47 9.08 -10.60
N ALA A 564 4.65 9.09 -9.99
CA ALA A 564 5.89 8.64 -10.64
C ALA A 564 5.82 7.16 -11.07
N ILE A 565 5.18 6.31 -10.26
CA ILE A 565 4.95 4.90 -10.62
C ILE A 565 4.05 4.80 -11.84
N GLN A 566 2.95 5.58 -11.92
CA GLN A 566 2.07 5.54 -13.10
C GLN A 566 2.81 5.99 -14.37
N ASP A 567 3.64 7.02 -14.30
CA ASP A 567 4.46 7.48 -15.41
C ASP A 567 5.45 6.39 -15.87
N ILE A 568 6.15 5.76 -14.93
CA ILE A 568 7.08 4.65 -15.22
C ILE A 568 6.36 3.47 -15.88
N LEU A 569 5.17 3.10 -15.40
CA LEU A 569 4.38 2.02 -15.98
C LEU A 569 3.90 2.37 -17.41
N ALA A 570 3.52 3.61 -17.65
CA ALA A 570 3.16 4.10 -18.98
C ALA A 570 4.36 4.10 -19.96
N GLU A 571 5.56 4.46 -19.48
CA GLU A 571 6.79 4.38 -20.28
C GLU A 571 7.16 2.93 -20.63
N LEU A 572 6.95 1.98 -19.71
CA LEU A 572 7.14 0.55 -19.97
C LEU A 572 6.13 0.02 -21.00
N ASP A 573 4.87 0.44 -20.93
CA ASP A 573 3.84 0.06 -21.92
C ASP A 573 4.18 0.63 -23.31
N ALA A 574 4.66 1.86 -23.39
CA ALA A 574 5.13 2.48 -24.62
C ALA A 574 6.34 1.72 -25.20
N LEU A 575 7.32 1.36 -24.36
CA LEU A 575 8.50 0.59 -24.75
C LEU A 575 8.12 -0.78 -25.31
N ALA A 576 7.09 -1.42 -24.75
CA ALA A 576 6.60 -2.71 -25.26
C ALA A 576 6.10 -2.63 -26.71
N GLN A 577 5.53 -1.50 -27.11
CA GLN A 577 4.97 -1.25 -28.44
C GLN A 577 5.97 -0.64 -29.43
N GLU A 578 7.10 -0.14 -28.94
CA GLU A 578 8.07 0.55 -29.79
C GLU A 578 8.78 -0.43 -30.74
N ALA A 579 8.88 -0.07 -32.02
CA ALA A 579 9.53 -0.90 -33.02
C ALA A 579 11.04 -1.00 -32.78
N LEU A 580 11.59 -2.21 -32.87
CA LEU A 580 13.03 -2.42 -32.84
C LEU A 580 13.66 -2.00 -34.17
N SER A 581 14.72 -1.20 -34.08
CA SER A 581 15.54 -0.92 -35.26
C SER A 581 16.44 -2.13 -35.60
N PRO A 582 16.67 -2.46 -36.89
CA PRO A 582 17.67 -3.46 -37.25
C PRO A 582 19.05 -2.98 -36.75
N GLY A 583 19.79 -3.89 -36.10
CA GLY A 583 21.16 -3.61 -35.71
C GLY A 583 22.09 -3.47 -36.90
N THR A 584 23.21 -2.79 -36.74
CA THR A 584 24.26 -2.71 -37.75
C THR A 584 24.84 -4.09 -38.01
N PRO A 585 24.95 -4.55 -39.29
CA PRO A 585 25.56 -5.83 -39.62
C PRO A 585 26.96 -6.00 -38.99
N GLY A 586 27.23 -7.16 -38.41
CA GLY A 586 28.52 -7.45 -37.74
C GLY A 586 28.61 -6.95 -36.29
N SER A 587 27.49 -6.60 -35.70
CA SER A 587 27.44 -6.23 -34.27
C SER A 587 27.95 -7.37 -33.35
N PRO A 588 28.41 -7.06 -32.11
CA PRO A 588 28.87 -8.08 -31.16
C PRO A 588 27.85 -9.18 -30.88
N LEU A 589 26.55 -8.91 -31.06
CA LEU A 589 25.45 -9.86 -30.84
C LEU A 589 25.32 -10.89 -31.96
N GLU A 590 25.67 -10.54 -33.20
CA GLU A 590 25.68 -11.50 -34.31
C GLU A 590 26.83 -12.53 -34.23
N LYS A 591 27.90 -12.19 -33.48
CA LYS A 591 29.09 -13.04 -33.30
C LYS A 591 29.03 -13.95 -32.07
N ALA A 592 27.93 -13.90 -31.29
CA ALA A 592 27.79 -14.78 -30.13
C ALA A 592 27.52 -16.23 -30.62
N PRO A 593 28.21 -17.25 -30.08
CA PRO A 593 27.93 -18.63 -30.40
C PRO A 593 26.49 -18.98 -30.02
N LYS A 594 25.83 -19.73 -30.89
CA LYS A 594 24.46 -20.24 -30.73
C LYS A 594 24.39 -21.24 -29.59
#